data_ce8b1a15a4cfbbde561d3f81694913d0
#
_entry.id   ce8b1a15a4cfbbde561d3f81694913d0
#
_cell.length_a   1.000
_cell.length_b   1.000
_cell.length_c   1.000
_cell.angle_alpha   90.00
_cell.angle_beta   90.00
_cell.angle_gamma   90.00
#
_symmetry.space_group_name_H-M   'P 1'
#
loop_
_entity.id
_entity.type
_entity.pdbx_description
1 polymer ?
#
loop_
_entity_poly.entity_id
_entity_poly.type
_entity_poly.pdbx_seq_one_letter_code
_entity_poly.pdbx_strand_id
1 'polypeptide(L)'
;MFSEVRQAILPLALRRVRDRKDLERSSLLVESLGRYWQDRRPLELLIVVPKRDVSIVRASIPHPANIRITVRPESDFFMPWSSFYFMPGWFRQQVIKLYVPALLGFAGYLTLDSDVICVDDFDARTFVRDGRALSRWEPKNGHGWWRNVAEIVGTPYDDAGHGLSVTPNILHGDLAAQALCHVANGAADATAPLWLWLTRRIGSVAWTEYSLYTSVAELKGNLLNYHQHWDTCYGGDVHLFSERSCIWEADDFVRLAGLPLGSDPGGKFIVVQSHAHIPVERVRNYSLRFAG
;
A
#
# COMPACT_ATOMS: atom_id res chain seq x y z
N MET A 1 8.50 -11.88 13.21
CA MET A 1 9.63 -11.80 12.24
C MET A 1 9.17 -12.36 10.92
N PHE A 2 9.62 -11.79 9.80
CA PHE A 2 9.28 -12.25 8.45
C PHE A 2 10.13 -13.45 8.05
N SER A 3 9.53 -14.48 7.49
CA SER A 3 10.25 -15.52 6.74
C SER A 3 10.21 -15.27 5.24
N GLU A 4 9.11 -14.69 4.78
CA GLU A 4 8.83 -14.37 3.38
C GLU A 4 7.63 -13.41 3.29
N VAL A 5 7.44 -12.75 2.14
CA VAL A 5 6.27 -11.94 1.82
C VAL A 5 5.62 -12.52 0.56
N ARG A 6 4.50 -13.21 0.75
CA ARG A 6 3.78 -13.91 -0.33
C ARG A 6 2.33 -13.47 -0.45
N GLN A 7 1.90 -12.64 0.46
CA GLN A 7 0.54 -12.11 0.52
C GLN A 7 0.55 -10.64 0.10
N ALA A 8 -0.45 -10.23 -0.63
CA ALA A 8 -0.65 -8.84 -1.04
C ALA A 8 -2.11 -8.44 -0.88
N ILE A 9 -2.35 -7.16 -0.59
CA ILE A 9 -3.69 -6.59 -0.50
C ILE A 9 -3.83 -5.38 -1.41
N LEU A 10 -4.93 -5.35 -2.17
CA LEU A 10 -5.32 -4.26 -3.06
C LEU A 10 -6.75 -3.83 -2.74
N PRO A 11 -6.96 -2.73 -2.02
CA PRO A 11 -8.28 -2.10 -1.97
C PRO A 11 -8.59 -1.45 -3.32
N LEU A 12 -9.78 -1.74 -3.88
CA LEU A 12 -10.18 -1.20 -5.18
C LEU A 12 -11.66 -0.80 -5.14
N ALA A 13 -11.97 0.43 -5.50
CA ALA A 13 -13.35 0.91 -5.64
C ALA A 13 -13.52 1.62 -6.97
N LEU A 14 -14.49 1.17 -7.77
CA LEU A 14 -14.80 1.79 -9.05
C LEU A 14 -15.69 3.03 -8.78
N ARG A 15 -15.14 4.23 -8.99
CA ARG A 15 -15.84 5.49 -8.68
C ARG A 15 -17.10 5.69 -9.50
N ARG A 16 -17.11 5.25 -10.77
CA ARG A 16 -18.28 5.25 -11.66
C ARG A 16 -18.22 4.02 -12.57
N VAL A 17 -19.36 3.41 -12.88
CA VAL A 17 -19.46 2.30 -13.83
C VAL A 17 -18.88 2.63 -15.22
N ARG A 18 -18.84 3.91 -15.59
CA ARG A 18 -18.29 4.40 -16.87
C ARG A 18 -16.81 4.81 -16.78
N ASP A 19 -16.28 5.02 -15.59
CA ASP A 19 -14.86 5.37 -15.41
C ASP A 19 -14.07 4.12 -15.02
N ARG A 20 -13.52 3.46 -16.03
CA ARG A 20 -12.77 2.20 -15.87
C ARG A 20 -11.29 2.41 -15.55
N LYS A 21 -10.82 3.64 -15.36
CA LYS A 21 -9.40 3.93 -15.21
C LYS A 21 -8.75 3.18 -14.05
N ASP A 22 -9.43 3.13 -12.88
CA ASP A 22 -8.90 2.38 -11.73
C ASP A 22 -8.86 0.87 -12.02
N LEU A 23 -9.82 0.35 -12.79
CA LEU A 23 -9.84 -1.05 -13.21
C LEU A 23 -8.73 -1.36 -14.23
N GLU A 24 -8.53 -0.48 -15.22
CA GLU A 24 -7.47 -0.60 -16.21
C GLU A 24 -6.08 -0.52 -15.56
N ARG A 25 -5.89 0.40 -14.60
CA ARG A 25 -4.67 0.49 -13.79
C ARG A 25 -4.43 -0.76 -12.96
N SER A 26 -5.46 -1.27 -12.27
CA SER A 26 -5.38 -2.52 -11.52
C SER A 26 -5.06 -3.71 -12.42
N SER A 27 -5.59 -3.74 -13.64
CA SER A 27 -5.24 -4.77 -14.62
C SER A 27 -3.77 -4.70 -15.01
N LEU A 28 -3.23 -3.50 -15.24
CA LEU A 28 -1.83 -3.30 -15.55
C LEU A 28 -0.93 -3.69 -14.35
N LEU A 29 -1.32 -3.36 -13.12
CA LEU A 29 -0.64 -3.83 -11.91
C LEU A 29 -0.58 -5.36 -11.89
N VAL A 30 -1.71 -6.05 -12.05
CA VAL A 30 -1.78 -7.52 -11.98
C VAL A 30 -0.99 -8.18 -13.11
N GLU A 31 -1.04 -7.65 -14.33
CA GLU A 31 -0.21 -8.09 -15.46
C GLU A 31 1.28 -7.97 -15.13
N SER A 32 1.69 -6.84 -14.55
CA SER A 32 3.09 -6.59 -14.17
C SER A 32 3.56 -7.50 -13.02
N LEU A 33 2.73 -7.71 -12.00
CA LEU A 33 3.02 -8.68 -10.95
C LEU A 33 3.21 -10.09 -11.52
N GLY A 34 2.33 -10.51 -12.45
CA GLY A 34 2.43 -11.81 -13.10
C GLY A 34 3.70 -11.97 -13.94
N ARG A 35 4.18 -10.87 -14.54
CA ARG A 35 5.42 -10.89 -15.33
C ARG A 35 6.67 -11.06 -14.48
N TYR A 36 6.73 -10.39 -13.34
CA TYR A 36 7.95 -10.24 -12.54
C TYR A 36 7.98 -11.08 -11.25
N TRP A 37 6.89 -11.79 -10.91
CA TRP A 37 6.89 -12.73 -9.78
C TRP A 37 7.61 -14.03 -10.15
N GLN A 38 8.74 -14.30 -9.50
CA GLN A 38 9.66 -15.40 -9.84
C GLN A 38 9.62 -16.58 -8.86
N ASP A 39 8.78 -16.55 -7.84
CA ASP A 39 8.68 -17.68 -6.91
C ASP A 39 7.88 -18.85 -7.52
N ARG A 40 8.23 -20.08 -7.12
CA ARG A 40 7.51 -21.29 -7.55
C ARG A 40 6.08 -21.35 -7.01
N ARG A 41 5.84 -20.78 -5.84
CA ARG A 41 4.50 -20.66 -5.25
C ARG A 41 3.87 -19.34 -5.67
N PRO A 42 2.58 -19.30 -5.97
CA PRO A 42 1.94 -18.06 -6.40
C PRO A 42 1.97 -16.96 -5.34
N LEU A 43 2.02 -15.71 -5.77
CA LEU A 43 1.68 -14.55 -4.94
C LEU A 43 0.16 -14.58 -4.68
N GLU A 44 -0.25 -14.49 -3.43
CA GLU A 44 -1.65 -14.47 -3.02
C GLU A 44 -2.16 -13.03 -2.95
N LEU A 45 -2.86 -12.60 -3.98
CA LEU A 45 -3.40 -11.24 -4.08
C LEU A 45 -4.87 -11.22 -3.65
N LEU A 46 -5.15 -10.56 -2.53
CA LEU A 46 -6.50 -10.26 -2.07
C LEU A 46 -6.93 -8.88 -2.57
N ILE A 47 -7.95 -8.84 -3.41
CA ILE A 47 -8.59 -7.60 -3.88
C ILE A 47 -9.88 -7.40 -3.08
N VAL A 48 -9.97 -6.31 -2.32
CA VAL A 48 -11.15 -5.95 -1.53
C VAL A 48 -11.90 -4.81 -2.21
N VAL A 49 -13.18 -5.05 -2.51
CA VAL A 49 -14.01 -4.14 -3.32
C VAL A 49 -15.37 -3.88 -2.68
N PRO A 50 -16.05 -2.76 -2.98
CA PRO A 50 -17.47 -2.62 -2.69
C PRO A 50 -18.28 -3.78 -3.31
N LYS A 51 -19.31 -4.25 -2.61
CA LYS A 51 -20.12 -5.41 -3.08
C LYS A 51 -20.62 -5.28 -4.52
N ARG A 52 -20.98 -4.07 -4.94
CA ARG A 52 -21.45 -3.77 -6.30
C ARG A 52 -20.38 -3.98 -7.39
N ASP A 53 -19.09 -3.90 -7.03
CA ASP A 53 -17.97 -3.95 -7.98
C ASP A 53 -17.40 -5.37 -8.16
N VAL A 54 -17.80 -6.35 -7.31
CA VAL A 54 -17.24 -7.71 -7.28
C VAL A 54 -17.32 -8.42 -8.63
N SER A 55 -18.49 -8.44 -9.28
CA SER A 55 -18.68 -9.14 -10.55
C SER A 55 -17.85 -8.53 -11.68
N ILE A 56 -17.80 -7.22 -11.75
CA ILE A 56 -17.04 -6.50 -12.76
C ILE A 56 -15.54 -6.73 -12.58
N VAL A 57 -15.04 -6.63 -11.34
CA VAL A 57 -13.61 -6.83 -11.05
C VAL A 57 -13.20 -8.27 -11.37
N ARG A 58 -13.97 -9.28 -10.92
CA ARG A 58 -13.71 -10.69 -11.24
C ARG A 58 -13.66 -10.98 -12.73
N ALA A 59 -14.52 -10.34 -13.51
CA ALA A 59 -14.59 -10.57 -14.96
C ALA A 59 -13.50 -9.85 -15.75
N SER A 60 -12.89 -8.80 -15.19
CA SER A 60 -12.01 -7.91 -15.93
C SER A 60 -10.54 -7.96 -15.51
N ILE A 61 -10.25 -8.37 -14.27
CA ILE A 61 -8.86 -8.50 -13.81
C ILE A 61 -8.19 -9.70 -14.48
N PRO A 62 -6.97 -9.55 -15.03
CA PRO A 62 -6.17 -10.65 -15.57
C PRO A 62 -5.88 -11.72 -14.51
N HIS A 63 -5.69 -12.98 -14.96
CA HIS A 63 -5.37 -14.10 -14.08
C HIS A 63 -4.04 -14.76 -14.49
N PRO A 64 -2.87 -14.15 -14.22
CA PRO A 64 -1.58 -14.78 -14.45
C PRO A 64 -1.46 -16.09 -13.64
N ALA A 65 -0.84 -17.11 -14.21
CA ALA A 65 -0.77 -18.45 -13.59
C ALA A 65 0.00 -18.45 -12.24
N ASN A 66 0.91 -17.52 -12.06
CA ASN A 66 1.73 -17.35 -10.86
C ASN A 66 1.16 -16.35 -9.84
N ILE A 67 -0.05 -15.83 -10.06
CA ILE A 67 -0.77 -14.97 -9.11
C ILE A 67 -2.10 -15.61 -8.75
N ARG A 68 -2.30 -15.95 -7.48
CA ARG A 68 -3.60 -16.43 -6.98
C ARG A 68 -4.46 -15.24 -6.54
N ILE A 69 -5.45 -14.89 -7.34
CA ILE A 69 -6.31 -13.74 -7.09
C ILE A 69 -7.58 -14.16 -6.37
N THR A 70 -7.89 -13.48 -5.29
CA THR A 70 -9.14 -13.59 -4.54
C THR A 70 -9.82 -12.23 -4.47
N VAL A 71 -11.04 -12.10 -5.03
CA VAL A 71 -11.84 -10.86 -4.97
C VAL A 71 -12.93 -11.04 -3.94
N ARG A 72 -12.93 -10.19 -2.90
CA ARG A 72 -13.92 -10.22 -1.81
C ARG A 72 -14.60 -8.88 -1.61
N PRO A 73 -15.89 -8.86 -1.27
CA PRO A 73 -16.57 -7.61 -0.94
C PRO A 73 -16.15 -7.07 0.44
N GLU A 74 -16.17 -5.75 0.60
CA GLU A 74 -15.97 -5.07 1.88
C GLU A 74 -16.89 -5.66 2.99
N SER A 75 -18.11 -6.06 2.61
CA SER A 75 -19.10 -6.64 3.53
C SER A 75 -18.71 -7.99 4.13
N ASP A 76 -17.68 -8.66 3.63
CA ASP A 76 -17.15 -9.87 4.26
C ASP A 76 -16.32 -9.55 5.50
N PHE A 77 -15.88 -8.32 5.67
CA PHE A 77 -14.97 -7.86 6.71
C PHE A 77 -15.59 -6.81 7.64
N PHE A 78 -16.50 -5.98 7.12
CA PHE A 78 -17.07 -4.87 7.88
C PHE A 78 -18.57 -5.03 8.06
N MET A 79 -19.04 -4.88 9.29
CA MET A 79 -20.47 -4.93 9.60
C MET A 79 -21.23 -3.77 8.95
N PRO A 80 -22.47 -3.98 8.46
CA PRO A 80 -23.23 -2.96 7.73
C PRO A 80 -23.42 -1.64 8.48
N TRP A 81 -23.40 -1.69 9.81
CA TRP A 81 -23.56 -0.52 10.69
C TRP A 81 -22.23 0.09 11.17
N SER A 82 -21.10 -0.43 10.74
CA SER A 82 -19.80 0.09 11.17
C SER A 82 -19.51 1.47 10.58
N SER A 83 -18.74 2.26 11.31
CA SER A 83 -18.31 3.60 10.91
C SER A 83 -17.44 3.59 9.65
N PHE A 84 -16.93 2.44 9.25
CA PHE A 84 -16.21 2.22 8.00
C PHE A 84 -16.97 2.79 6.78
N TYR A 85 -18.28 2.53 6.68
CA TYR A 85 -19.08 2.95 5.51
C TYR A 85 -19.34 4.46 5.45
N PHE A 86 -19.12 5.20 6.53
CA PHE A 86 -19.24 6.66 6.57
C PHE A 86 -17.94 7.36 6.17
N MET A 87 -16.82 6.62 6.08
CA MET A 87 -15.53 7.18 5.66
C MET A 87 -15.51 7.49 4.16
N PRO A 88 -14.82 8.57 3.74
CA PRO A 88 -14.48 8.80 2.34
C PRO A 88 -13.66 7.61 1.78
N GLY A 89 -13.79 7.33 0.47
CA GLY A 89 -13.21 6.14 -0.16
C GLY A 89 -11.72 5.98 0.07
N TRP A 90 -10.96 7.08 0.04
CA TRP A 90 -9.52 7.05 0.29
C TRP A 90 -9.18 6.54 1.71
N PHE A 91 -9.91 6.99 2.74
CA PHE A 91 -9.69 6.50 4.11
C PHE A 91 -10.16 5.05 4.31
N ARG A 92 -11.20 4.61 3.59
CA ARG A 92 -11.59 3.19 3.61
C ARG A 92 -10.46 2.28 3.12
N GLN A 93 -9.72 2.70 2.09
CA GLN A 93 -8.56 1.97 1.60
C GLN A 93 -7.48 1.83 2.68
N GLN A 94 -7.21 2.89 3.45
CA GLN A 94 -6.25 2.85 4.56
C GLN A 94 -6.68 1.80 5.62
N VAL A 95 -7.98 1.84 6.00
CA VAL A 95 -8.52 0.86 6.97
C VAL A 95 -8.45 -0.56 6.43
N ILE A 96 -8.80 -0.80 5.17
CA ILE A 96 -8.73 -2.13 4.54
C ILE A 96 -7.30 -2.68 4.61
N LYS A 97 -6.30 -1.87 4.29
CA LYS A 97 -4.88 -2.28 4.29
C LYS A 97 -4.37 -2.70 5.68
N LEU A 98 -4.96 -2.20 6.76
CA LEU A 98 -4.61 -2.59 8.12
C LEU A 98 -5.54 -3.70 8.67
N TYR A 99 -6.85 -3.49 8.57
CA TYR A 99 -7.83 -4.32 9.25
C TYR A 99 -7.96 -5.72 8.64
N VAL A 100 -8.03 -5.81 7.31
CA VAL A 100 -8.28 -7.10 6.65
C VAL A 100 -7.10 -8.06 6.80
N PRO A 101 -5.83 -7.66 6.58
CA PRO A 101 -4.69 -8.53 6.85
C PRO A 101 -4.55 -8.94 8.32
N ALA A 102 -4.81 -8.03 9.25
CA ALA A 102 -4.81 -8.33 10.68
C ALA A 102 -5.88 -9.38 11.04
N LEU A 103 -7.11 -9.23 10.53
CA LEU A 103 -8.21 -10.17 10.73
C LEU A 103 -7.93 -11.56 10.14
N LEU A 104 -7.28 -11.61 8.97
CA LEU A 104 -6.95 -12.86 8.28
C LEU A 104 -5.64 -13.50 8.77
N GLY A 105 -4.94 -12.88 9.70
CA GLY A 105 -3.69 -13.40 10.28
C GLY A 105 -2.51 -13.38 9.29
N PHE A 106 -2.45 -12.39 8.40
CA PHE A 106 -1.30 -12.24 7.51
C PHE A 106 -0.04 -11.95 8.34
N ALA A 107 0.99 -12.79 8.20
CA ALA A 107 2.25 -12.55 8.90
C ALA A 107 2.97 -11.34 8.29
N GLY A 108 3.24 -11.40 6.98
CA GLY A 108 3.83 -10.30 6.22
C GLY A 108 3.10 -10.13 4.90
N TYR A 109 2.82 -8.89 4.51
CA TYR A 109 2.06 -8.63 3.29
C TYR A 109 2.48 -7.34 2.60
N LEU A 110 2.38 -7.37 1.27
CA LEU A 110 2.59 -6.22 0.42
C LEU A 110 1.28 -5.43 0.30
N THR A 111 1.32 -4.15 0.60
CA THR A 111 0.21 -3.22 0.34
C THR A 111 0.32 -2.67 -1.06
N LEU A 112 -0.79 -2.63 -1.79
CA LEU A 112 -0.84 -2.16 -3.18
C LEU A 112 -1.97 -1.14 -3.37
N ASP A 113 -1.77 -0.23 -4.30
CA ASP A 113 -2.77 0.66 -4.89
C ASP A 113 -2.83 0.41 -6.40
N SER A 114 -3.93 0.79 -7.04
CA SER A 114 -4.13 0.55 -8.49
C SER A 114 -3.11 1.25 -9.40
N ASP A 115 -2.40 2.24 -8.88
CA ASP A 115 -1.42 3.04 -9.59
C ASP A 115 0.04 2.57 -9.44
N VAL A 116 0.23 1.43 -8.80
CA VAL A 116 1.53 0.73 -8.69
C VAL A 116 1.76 -0.17 -9.89
N ILE A 117 2.99 -0.25 -10.36
CA ILE A 117 3.43 -1.15 -11.43
C ILE A 117 4.73 -1.83 -11.01
N CYS A 118 4.80 -3.15 -11.15
CA CYS A 118 6.03 -3.89 -11.00
C CYS A 118 6.88 -3.76 -12.27
N VAL A 119 8.18 -3.55 -12.13
CA VAL A 119 9.10 -3.30 -13.27
C VAL A 119 10.36 -4.14 -13.25
N ASP A 120 10.55 -4.97 -12.22
CA ASP A 120 11.70 -5.84 -12.10
C ASP A 120 11.38 -7.10 -11.31
N ASP A 121 12.14 -8.16 -11.51
CA ASP A 121 11.98 -9.47 -10.90
C ASP A 121 12.04 -9.42 -9.38
N PHE A 122 11.10 -10.13 -8.75
CA PHE A 122 11.07 -10.29 -7.31
C PHE A 122 10.42 -11.61 -6.91
N ASP A 123 10.71 -12.07 -5.70
CA ASP A 123 10.16 -13.26 -5.07
C ASP A 123 9.73 -12.99 -3.62
N ALA A 124 9.28 -14.02 -2.93
CA ALA A 124 8.80 -13.92 -1.56
C ALA A 124 9.87 -13.46 -0.54
N ARG A 125 11.14 -13.50 -0.88
CA ARG A 125 12.27 -13.15 0.01
C ARG A 125 12.97 -11.85 -0.37
N THR A 126 12.69 -11.33 -1.54
CA THR A 126 13.34 -10.11 -2.09
C THR A 126 13.36 -8.95 -1.09
N PHE A 127 12.28 -8.77 -0.33
CA PHE A 127 12.16 -7.68 0.63
C PHE A 127 12.31 -8.10 2.09
N VAL A 128 12.96 -9.25 2.34
CA VAL A 128 13.21 -9.73 3.70
C VAL A 128 14.70 -9.94 3.90
N ARG A 129 15.26 -9.26 4.89
CA ARG A 129 16.66 -9.40 5.31
C ARG A 129 16.72 -9.62 6.82
N ASP A 130 17.38 -10.68 7.26
CA ASP A 130 17.54 -11.02 8.71
C ASP A 130 16.19 -11.08 9.46
N GLY A 131 15.16 -11.60 8.79
CA GLY A 131 13.81 -11.72 9.37
C GLY A 131 13.06 -10.40 9.51
N ARG A 132 13.53 -9.32 8.88
CA ARG A 132 12.92 -7.99 8.90
C ARG A 132 12.65 -7.51 7.47
N ALA A 133 11.56 -6.74 7.31
CA ALA A 133 11.17 -6.19 6.01
C ALA A 133 12.09 -5.03 5.60
N LEU A 134 12.46 -5.02 4.32
CA LEU A 134 12.99 -3.86 3.64
C LEU A 134 11.80 -3.00 3.24
N SER A 135 11.60 -1.88 3.92
CA SER A 135 10.45 -1.01 3.73
C SER A 135 10.86 0.34 3.17
N ARG A 136 9.93 1.01 2.51
CA ARG A 136 10.15 2.39 2.15
C ARG A 136 9.85 3.30 3.34
N TRP A 137 10.72 4.27 3.53
CA TRP A 137 10.64 5.27 4.58
C TRP A 137 10.57 6.68 4.01
N GLU A 138 9.99 7.60 4.78
CA GLU A 138 9.98 9.04 4.48
C GLU A 138 10.33 9.85 5.73
N PRO A 139 10.90 11.07 5.60
CA PRO A 139 11.04 12.00 6.71
C PRO A 139 9.66 12.41 7.23
N LYS A 140 9.47 12.42 8.56
CA LYS A 140 8.18 12.77 9.18
C LYS A 140 7.83 14.26 9.04
N ASN A 141 8.83 15.15 8.90
CA ASN A 141 8.61 16.58 8.73
C ASN A 141 7.96 16.98 7.39
N GLY A 142 7.90 16.06 6.41
CA GLY A 142 7.35 16.35 5.09
C GLY A 142 5.82 16.44 5.05
N HIS A 143 5.11 15.83 6.04
CA HIS A 143 3.66 15.67 5.95
C HIS A 143 2.95 15.82 7.31
N GLY A 144 1.84 16.56 7.29
CA GLY A 144 1.07 16.87 8.50
C GLY A 144 0.41 15.65 9.17
N TRP A 145 0.18 14.54 8.46
CA TRP A 145 -0.41 13.34 9.05
C TRP A 145 0.46 12.71 10.15
N TRP A 146 1.77 12.88 10.13
CA TRP A 146 2.66 12.40 11.19
C TRP A 146 2.37 13.07 12.53
N ARG A 147 2.24 14.41 12.52
CA ARG A 147 1.86 15.18 13.71
C ARG A 147 0.45 14.81 14.19
N ASN A 148 -0.48 14.71 13.25
CA ASN A 148 -1.87 14.37 13.58
C ASN A 148 -1.96 12.99 14.23
N VAL A 149 -1.22 12.00 13.72
CA VAL A 149 -1.22 10.65 14.29
C VAL A 149 -0.53 10.63 15.65
N ALA A 150 0.55 11.37 15.86
CA ALA A 150 1.17 11.49 17.18
C ALA A 150 0.16 11.96 18.25
N GLU A 151 -0.71 12.92 17.93
CA GLU A 151 -1.81 13.33 18.80
C GLU A 151 -2.87 12.21 19.01
N ILE A 152 -3.23 11.46 17.95
CA ILE A 152 -4.17 10.33 18.02
C ILE A 152 -3.64 9.24 18.95
N VAL A 153 -2.36 8.92 18.78
CA VAL A 153 -1.69 7.83 19.47
C VAL A 153 -1.25 8.23 20.89
N GLY A 154 -1.16 9.54 21.16
CA GLY A 154 -0.72 10.07 22.46
C GLY A 154 0.79 10.01 22.64
N THR A 155 1.57 10.21 21.55
CA THR A 155 3.03 10.18 21.57
C THR A 155 3.61 11.59 21.31
N PRO A 156 4.81 11.88 21.78
CA PRO A 156 5.56 13.06 21.30
C PRO A 156 5.76 12.96 19.79
N TYR A 157 5.60 14.08 19.12
CA TYR A 157 5.91 14.16 17.68
C TYR A 157 7.42 14.41 17.50
N ASP A 158 8.06 13.51 16.75
CA ASP A 158 9.46 13.64 16.34
C ASP A 158 9.52 14.01 14.84
N ASP A 159 9.84 15.26 14.54
CA ASP A 159 9.94 15.77 13.17
C ASP A 159 11.27 15.43 12.48
N ALA A 160 12.30 15.09 13.23
CA ALA A 160 13.57 14.62 12.71
C ALA A 160 13.56 13.11 12.34
N GLY A 161 12.55 12.39 12.80
CA GLY A 161 12.41 10.95 12.57
C GLY A 161 11.95 10.60 11.16
N HIS A 162 12.03 9.30 10.88
CA HIS A 162 11.50 8.69 9.65
C HIS A 162 10.37 7.72 10.00
N GLY A 163 9.42 7.58 9.09
CA GLY A 163 8.33 6.61 9.19
C GLY A 163 8.10 5.89 7.87
N LEU A 164 7.32 4.82 7.90
CA LEU A 164 6.97 4.09 6.69
C LEU A 164 6.15 4.99 5.76
N SER A 165 6.49 4.94 4.49
CA SER A 165 5.91 5.80 3.45
C SER A 165 4.94 5.04 2.56
N VAL A 166 4.58 5.66 1.47
CA VAL A 166 3.57 5.29 0.48
C VAL A 166 3.62 3.84 -0.02
N THR A 167 2.53 3.42 -0.64
CA THR A 167 2.38 2.16 -1.39
C THR A 167 3.29 2.13 -2.63
N PRO A 168 3.93 0.99 -2.96
CA PRO A 168 3.87 -0.28 -2.22
C PRO A 168 4.76 -0.26 -0.96
N ASN A 169 4.32 -0.97 0.06
CA ASN A 169 5.13 -1.17 1.25
C ASN A 169 4.80 -2.53 1.89
N ILE A 170 5.67 -3.00 2.80
CA ILE A 170 5.47 -4.26 3.48
C ILE A 170 5.07 -3.99 4.92
N LEU A 171 3.96 -4.56 5.33
CA LEU A 171 3.44 -4.48 6.70
C LEU A 171 3.35 -5.88 7.32
N HIS A 172 3.18 -5.93 8.64
CA HIS A 172 2.98 -7.14 9.43
C HIS A 172 1.61 -7.11 10.11
N GLY A 173 0.86 -8.22 10.02
CA GLY A 173 -0.50 -8.29 10.57
C GLY A 173 -0.58 -8.03 12.05
N ASP A 174 0.39 -8.52 12.84
CA ASP A 174 0.40 -8.27 14.28
C ASP A 174 0.55 -6.79 14.63
N LEU A 175 1.43 -6.07 13.91
CA LEU A 175 1.59 -4.63 14.15
C LEU A 175 0.36 -3.84 13.65
N ALA A 176 -0.25 -4.27 12.55
CA ALA A 176 -1.52 -3.71 12.08
C ALA A 176 -2.65 -3.92 13.10
N ALA A 177 -2.75 -5.12 13.67
CA ALA A 177 -3.68 -5.41 14.77
C ALA A 177 -3.42 -4.55 16.01
N GLN A 178 -2.16 -4.39 16.40
CA GLN A 178 -1.78 -3.53 17.52
C GLN A 178 -2.15 -2.07 17.31
N ALA A 179 -1.96 -1.55 16.07
CA ALA A 179 -2.32 -0.19 15.70
C ALA A 179 -3.84 0.02 15.82
N LEU A 180 -4.63 -0.90 15.28
CA LEU A 180 -6.10 -0.84 15.35
C LEU A 180 -6.62 -0.99 16.77
N CYS A 181 -6.09 -1.94 17.55
CA CYS A 181 -6.47 -2.13 18.96
C CYS A 181 -6.13 -0.89 19.81
N HIS A 182 -5.01 -0.25 19.56
CA HIS A 182 -4.61 0.97 20.27
C HIS A 182 -5.62 2.10 20.07
N VAL A 183 -6.02 2.37 18.82
CA VAL A 183 -7.01 3.42 18.51
C VAL A 183 -8.43 3.02 18.93
N ALA A 184 -8.77 1.74 18.83
CA ALA A 184 -10.10 1.24 19.22
C ALA A 184 -10.36 1.44 20.71
N ASN A 185 -9.32 1.31 21.54
CA ASN A 185 -9.40 1.48 22.99
C ASN A 185 -10.64 0.79 23.63
N GLY A 186 -10.90 -0.46 23.19
CA GLY A 186 -12.05 -1.24 23.67
C GLY A 186 -13.38 -0.94 22.99
N ALA A 187 -13.45 -0.05 22.00
CA ALA A 187 -14.68 0.20 21.25
C ALA A 187 -15.11 -1.06 20.46
N ALA A 188 -16.43 -1.35 20.46
CA ALA A 188 -17.00 -2.48 19.71
C ALA A 188 -16.85 -2.32 18.19
N ASP A 189 -16.86 -1.10 17.68
CA ASP A 189 -16.50 -0.76 16.29
C ASP A 189 -15.10 -0.14 16.27
N ALA A 190 -14.10 -0.93 15.88
CA ALA A 190 -12.70 -0.49 15.80
C ALA A 190 -12.47 0.65 14.78
N THR A 191 -13.43 0.91 13.89
CA THR A 191 -13.34 1.98 12.90
C THR A 191 -13.93 3.32 13.39
N ALA A 192 -14.74 3.30 14.44
CA ALA A 192 -15.42 4.49 14.96
C ALA A 192 -14.45 5.59 15.43
N PRO A 193 -13.38 5.30 16.19
CA PRO A 193 -12.40 6.33 16.55
C PRO A 193 -11.72 6.95 15.35
N LEU A 194 -11.36 6.15 14.34
CA LEU A 194 -10.74 6.64 13.11
C LEU A 194 -11.66 7.56 12.33
N TRP A 195 -12.97 7.20 12.21
CA TRP A 195 -13.97 8.06 11.59
C TRP A 195 -14.15 9.38 12.37
N LEU A 196 -14.23 9.30 13.70
CA LEU A 196 -14.37 10.50 14.54
C LEU A 196 -13.19 11.46 14.36
N TRP A 197 -11.97 10.94 14.18
CA TRP A 197 -10.79 11.75 13.88
C TRP A 197 -10.92 12.50 12.55
N LEU A 198 -11.49 11.87 11.52
CA LEU A 198 -11.72 12.53 10.23
C LEU A 198 -12.69 13.67 10.35
N THR A 199 -13.76 13.53 11.14
CA THR A 199 -14.78 14.57 11.31
C THR A 199 -14.27 15.77 12.12
N ARG A 200 -13.30 15.57 13.01
CA ARG A 200 -12.71 16.64 13.82
C ARG A 200 -11.66 17.48 13.07
N ARG A 201 -11.13 16.96 11.98
CA ARG A 201 -10.05 17.59 11.21
C ARG A 201 -10.46 17.86 9.76
N ILE A 202 -11.53 18.66 9.61
CA ILE A 202 -12.02 19.07 8.29
C ILE A 202 -10.92 19.82 7.53
N GLY A 203 -10.62 19.37 6.29
CA GLY A 203 -9.67 20.02 5.39
C GLY A 203 -8.20 19.60 5.53
N SER A 204 -7.88 18.64 6.42
CA SER A 204 -6.52 18.08 6.52
C SER A 204 -6.51 16.56 6.41
N VAL A 205 -5.40 15.99 5.91
CA VAL A 205 -5.18 14.54 5.98
C VAL A 205 -4.85 14.19 7.43
N ALA A 206 -5.83 13.57 8.12
CA ALA A 206 -5.71 13.32 9.55
C ALA A 206 -4.69 12.21 9.86
N TRP A 207 -4.66 11.15 9.04
CA TRP A 207 -3.80 9.99 9.22
C TRP A 207 -3.69 9.17 7.91
N THR A 208 -2.66 8.33 7.83
CA THR A 208 -2.51 7.29 6.80
C THR A 208 -2.33 5.93 7.47
N GLU A 209 -2.53 4.82 6.75
CA GLU A 209 -2.24 3.48 7.27
C GLU A 209 -0.81 3.38 7.79
N TYR A 210 0.12 3.93 7.05
CA TYR A 210 1.55 3.88 7.39
C TYR A 210 1.88 4.72 8.61
N SER A 211 1.34 5.94 8.70
CA SER A 211 1.61 6.81 9.85
C SER A 211 1.02 6.23 11.14
N LEU A 212 -0.19 5.67 11.09
CA LEU A 212 -0.81 5.02 12.24
C LEU A 212 -0.05 3.75 12.67
N TYR A 213 0.25 2.88 11.70
CA TYR A 213 1.00 1.65 11.93
C TYR A 213 2.37 1.94 12.55
N THR A 214 3.14 2.86 11.96
CA THR A 214 4.49 3.22 12.42
C THR A 214 4.45 3.81 13.83
N SER A 215 3.60 4.81 14.08
CA SER A 215 3.59 5.52 15.36
C SER A 215 3.20 4.60 16.51
N VAL A 216 2.26 3.66 16.31
CA VAL A 216 1.91 2.68 17.36
C VAL A 216 3.03 1.66 17.57
N ALA A 217 3.68 1.20 16.49
CA ALA A 217 4.79 0.26 16.59
C ALA A 217 6.02 0.88 17.27
N GLU A 218 6.29 2.17 17.04
CA GLU A 218 7.31 2.94 17.73
C GLU A 218 6.98 3.11 19.23
N LEU A 219 5.74 3.51 19.54
CA LEU A 219 5.27 3.64 20.92
C LEU A 219 5.46 2.33 21.73
N LYS A 220 5.27 1.19 21.07
CA LYS A 220 5.44 -0.14 21.67
C LYS A 220 6.88 -0.65 21.62
N GLY A 221 7.81 0.09 21.04
CA GLY A 221 9.23 -0.25 20.93
C GLY A 221 9.52 -1.48 20.06
N ASN A 222 8.63 -1.84 19.13
CA ASN A 222 8.77 -3.06 18.35
C ASN A 222 8.89 -2.86 16.82
N LEU A 223 8.85 -1.62 16.32
CA LEU A 223 8.94 -1.34 14.89
C LEU A 223 10.17 -1.98 14.23
N LEU A 224 11.36 -1.78 14.83
CA LEU A 224 12.63 -2.29 14.32
C LEU A 224 12.84 -3.80 14.56
N ASN A 225 11.95 -4.47 15.27
CA ASN A 225 11.92 -5.94 15.33
C ASN A 225 11.35 -6.54 14.02
N TYR A 226 10.56 -5.75 13.28
CA TYR A 226 9.88 -6.18 12.06
C TYR A 226 10.43 -5.50 10.80
N HIS A 227 10.95 -4.28 10.89
CA HIS A 227 11.43 -3.50 9.75
C HIS A 227 12.92 -3.19 9.89
N GLN A 228 13.64 -3.21 8.77
CA GLN A 228 15.01 -2.69 8.71
C GLN A 228 14.96 -1.18 8.96
N HIS A 229 16.00 -0.67 9.62
CA HIS A 229 16.14 0.77 9.82
C HIS A 229 16.24 1.49 8.46
N TRP A 230 15.76 2.73 8.39
CA TRP A 230 15.67 3.48 7.14
C TRP A 230 17.00 3.63 6.41
N ASP A 231 18.09 3.88 7.11
CA ASP A 231 19.43 4.03 6.54
C ASP A 231 19.95 2.73 5.89
N THR A 232 19.61 1.58 6.48
CA THR A 232 19.94 0.25 5.95
C THR A 232 19.15 -0.05 4.67
N CYS A 233 17.90 0.41 4.61
CA CYS A 233 17.06 0.20 3.43
C CYS A 233 17.55 0.97 2.20
N TYR A 234 18.16 2.15 2.40
CA TYR A 234 18.69 2.97 1.30
C TYR A 234 20.13 2.63 0.90
N GLY A 235 20.87 1.93 1.74
CA GLY A 235 22.25 1.51 1.48
C GLY A 235 22.41 0.16 0.77
N GLY A 236 21.30 -0.52 0.42
CA GLY A 236 21.32 -1.86 -0.17
C GLY A 236 21.01 -1.88 -1.67
N ASP A 237 21.27 -3.04 -2.30
CA ASP A 237 21.04 -3.27 -3.74
C ASP A 237 19.55 -3.51 -4.10
N VAL A 238 18.67 -3.67 -3.10
CA VAL A 238 17.24 -3.97 -3.29
C VAL A 238 16.41 -2.87 -2.67
N HIS A 239 15.58 -2.24 -3.49
CA HIS A 239 14.64 -1.20 -3.08
C HIS A 239 13.23 -1.56 -3.53
N LEU A 240 12.20 -1.18 -2.75
CA LEU A 240 10.82 -1.26 -3.22
C LEU A 240 10.63 -0.35 -4.43
N PHE A 241 11.06 0.89 -4.32
CA PHE A 241 11.20 1.84 -5.42
C PHE A 241 12.13 2.99 -5.02
N SER A 242 12.73 3.66 -5.99
CA SER A 242 13.54 4.85 -5.77
C SER A 242 12.65 6.12 -5.73
N GLU A 243 13.21 7.24 -5.30
CA GLU A 243 12.52 8.54 -5.37
C GLU A 243 12.09 8.90 -6.80
N ARG A 244 12.88 8.53 -7.80
CA ARG A 244 12.58 8.78 -9.22
C ARG A 244 11.44 7.91 -9.76
N SER A 245 11.12 6.81 -9.11
CA SER A 245 10.04 5.90 -9.53
C SER A 245 8.66 6.29 -9.01
N CYS A 246 8.55 7.36 -8.23
CA CYS A 246 7.27 7.90 -7.80
C CYS A 246 6.91 9.13 -8.64
N ILE A 247 5.86 8.99 -9.46
CA ILE A 247 5.39 10.00 -10.41
C ILE A 247 4.17 10.67 -9.78
N TRP A 248 4.38 11.89 -9.26
CA TRP A 248 3.35 12.69 -8.61
C TRP A 248 2.60 13.56 -9.60
N GLU A 249 3.30 14.13 -10.59
CA GLU A 249 2.76 15.07 -11.57
C GLU A 249 3.06 14.61 -13.00
N ALA A 250 2.34 15.18 -13.97
CA ALA A 250 2.52 14.83 -15.37
C ALA A 250 3.94 15.11 -15.89
N ASP A 251 4.56 16.20 -15.41
CA ASP A 251 5.93 16.58 -15.80
C ASP A 251 6.98 15.61 -15.29
N ASP A 252 6.76 15.01 -14.11
CA ASP A 252 7.60 13.93 -13.60
C ASP A 252 7.60 12.72 -14.54
N PHE A 253 6.41 12.38 -15.07
CA PHE A 253 6.28 11.30 -16.05
C PHE A 253 7.02 11.60 -17.36
N VAL A 254 6.90 12.82 -17.86
CA VAL A 254 7.60 13.24 -19.10
C VAL A 254 9.11 13.16 -18.91
N ARG A 255 9.60 13.63 -17.77
CA ARG A 255 11.02 13.56 -17.42
C ARG A 255 11.53 12.12 -17.36
N LEU A 256 10.82 11.23 -16.64
CA LEU A 256 11.19 9.83 -16.51
C LEU A 256 11.09 9.07 -17.84
N ALA A 257 10.03 9.32 -18.61
CA ALA A 257 9.85 8.69 -19.92
C ALA A 257 10.90 9.12 -20.96
N GLY A 258 11.53 10.28 -20.76
CA GLY A 258 12.60 10.79 -21.60
C GLY A 258 14.02 10.28 -21.26
N LEU A 259 14.19 9.60 -20.12
CA LEU A 259 15.50 9.07 -19.73
C LEU A 259 15.92 7.92 -20.65
N PRO A 260 17.22 7.76 -20.95
CA PRO A 260 17.74 6.61 -21.69
C PRO A 260 17.42 5.29 -20.97
N LEU A 261 17.27 4.21 -21.74
CA LEU A 261 17.20 2.85 -21.19
C LEU A 261 18.47 2.57 -20.39
N GLY A 262 18.33 2.05 -19.18
CA GLY A 262 19.46 1.79 -18.27
C GLY A 262 19.82 2.95 -17.33
N SER A 263 19.22 4.13 -17.49
CA SER A 263 19.23 5.19 -16.45
C SER A 263 18.11 5.02 -15.45
N ASP A 264 17.70 3.80 -15.25
CA ASP A 264 16.55 3.44 -14.44
C ASP A 264 16.73 3.90 -12.98
N PRO A 265 15.67 4.43 -12.38
CA PRO A 265 15.69 4.86 -10.99
C PRO A 265 15.99 3.75 -9.97
N GLY A 266 16.10 2.49 -10.41
CA GLY A 266 16.22 1.33 -9.50
C GLY A 266 14.91 1.07 -8.74
N GLY A 267 14.79 -0.12 -8.18
CA GLY A 267 13.60 -0.55 -7.43
C GLY A 267 12.73 -1.50 -8.22
N LYS A 268 11.87 -2.20 -7.49
CA LYS A 268 11.00 -3.25 -8.05
C LYS A 268 9.66 -2.72 -8.54
N PHE A 269 9.31 -1.50 -8.14
CA PHE A 269 8.02 -0.89 -8.47
C PHE A 269 8.16 0.59 -8.84
N ILE A 270 7.27 1.05 -9.70
CA ILE A 270 6.99 2.46 -9.96
C ILE A 270 5.55 2.78 -9.54
N VAL A 271 5.32 4.01 -9.13
CA VAL A 271 4.00 4.53 -8.77
C VAL A 271 3.66 5.68 -9.69
N VAL A 272 2.56 5.57 -10.42
CA VAL A 272 2.04 6.63 -11.28
C VAL A 272 0.73 7.13 -10.70
N GLN A 273 0.80 8.16 -9.89
CA GLN A 273 -0.33 8.68 -9.13
C GLN A 273 -1.53 8.97 -10.02
N SER A 274 -2.71 8.55 -9.57
CA SER A 274 -3.95 8.67 -10.34
C SER A 274 -4.35 10.12 -10.63
N HIS A 275 -3.97 11.06 -9.76
CA HIS A 275 -4.22 12.49 -9.92
C HIS A 275 -3.28 13.17 -10.94
N ALA A 276 -2.19 12.54 -11.35
CA ALA A 276 -1.35 13.04 -12.45
C ALA A 276 -2.06 12.96 -13.83
N HIS A 277 -3.24 12.33 -13.89
CA HIS A 277 -4.10 12.23 -15.09
C HIS A 277 -3.42 11.67 -16.34
N ILE A 278 -2.37 10.85 -16.15
CA ILE A 278 -1.67 10.21 -17.28
C ILE A 278 -2.52 9.07 -17.81
N PRO A 279 -2.76 9.01 -19.14
CA PRO A 279 -3.50 7.93 -19.77
C PRO A 279 -2.87 6.57 -19.47
N VAL A 280 -3.70 5.56 -19.15
CA VAL A 280 -3.22 4.21 -18.78
C VAL A 280 -2.37 3.60 -19.89
N GLU A 281 -2.73 3.84 -21.15
CA GLU A 281 -1.96 3.37 -22.31
C GLU A 281 -0.53 3.94 -22.34
N ARG A 282 -0.34 5.21 -21.97
CA ARG A 282 1.01 5.79 -21.86
C ARG A 282 1.81 5.15 -20.72
N VAL A 283 1.14 4.85 -19.60
CA VAL A 283 1.75 4.17 -18.47
C VAL A 283 2.13 2.74 -18.86
N ARG A 284 1.26 2.02 -19.57
CA ARG A 284 1.53 0.68 -20.12
C ARG A 284 2.76 0.68 -21.04
N ASN A 285 2.80 1.60 -22.00
CA ASN A 285 3.92 1.71 -22.92
C ASN A 285 5.24 2.04 -22.22
N TYR A 286 5.18 2.85 -21.16
CA TYR A 286 6.34 3.12 -20.33
C TYR A 286 6.80 1.86 -19.58
N SER A 287 5.89 1.11 -18.97
CA SER A 287 6.23 -0.12 -18.23
C SER A 287 6.82 -1.21 -19.12
N LEU A 288 6.45 -1.26 -20.40
CA LEU A 288 7.01 -2.23 -21.35
C LEU A 288 8.50 -2.00 -21.67
N ARG A 289 9.04 -0.82 -21.37
CA ARG A 289 10.49 -0.54 -21.53
C ARG A 289 11.36 -1.37 -20.59
N PHE A 290 10.79 -1.87 -19.49
CA PHE A 290 11.46 -2.75 -18.52
C PHE A 290 11.31 -4.25 -18.87
N ALA A 291 10.55 -4.57 -19.90
CA ALA A 291 10.24 -5.94 -20.33
C ALA A 291 11.27 -6.48 -21.37
N GLY A 292 12.55 -6.08 -21.25
CA GLY A 292 13.62 -6.51 -22.14
C GLY A 292 14.20 -7.85 -21.78
#